data_244c1ded6ea87cf9a8c7bba4bc493582
#
_entry.id   244c1ded6ea87cf9a8c7bba4bc493582
#
_cell.length_a   1.000
_cell.length_b   1.000
_cell.length_c   1.000
_cell.angle_alpha   90.00
_cell.angle_beta   90.00
_cell.angle_gamma   90.00
#
_symmetry.space_group_name_H-M   'P 1'
#
loop_
_entity.id
_entity.type
_entity.pdbx_description
1 polymer ?
#
loop_
_entity_poly.entity_id
_entity_poly.type
_entity_poly.pdbx_seq_one_letter_code
_entity_poly.pdbx_strand_id
1 'polypeptide(L)'
;FVSGKHEQAMKYYDKLLASKPLATDYLNAGHVAWVLGNIEKAAGLYGKAMAESGSKDAFLDIFDRDRNSLLKQGIAAEEIPLMLDMIE
;
A
#
# COMPACT_ATOMS: atom_id res chain seq x y z
N PHE A 1 -12.72 -11.71 -5.97
CA PHE A 1 -13.24 -10.39 -6.07
C PHE A 1 -12.58 -9.69 -7.23
N VAL A 2 -13.35 -9.10 -8.06
CA VAL A 2 -12.80 -8.27 -9.11
C VAL A 2 -13.59 -6.99 -9.12
N SER A 3 -12.89 -5.93 -9.00
CA SER A 3 -13.51 -4.63 -9.12
C SER A 3 -12.70 -3.82 -10.08
N GLY A 4 -13.31 -3.40 -11.16
CA GLY A 4 -12.69 -2.43 -12.06
C GLY A 4 -12.27 -1.16 -11.34
N LYS A 5 -12.87 -0.90 -10.19
CA LYS A 5 -12.51 0.26 -9.37
C LYS A 5 -11.09 0.20 -8.86
N HIS A 6 -10.61 -0.99 -8.47
CA HIS A 6 -9.24 -1.12 -7.99
C HIS A 6 -8.24 -0.94 -9.12
N GLU A 7 -8.55 -1.46 -10.31
CA GLU A 7 -7.69 -1.26 -11.47
C GLU A 7 -7.65 0.20 -11.89
N GLN A 8 -8.79 0.88 -11.88
CA GLN A 8 -8.85 2.31 -12.17
C GLN A 8 -8.10 3.13 -11.14
N ALA A 9 -8.23 2.76 -9.85
CA ALA A 9 -7.49 3.41 -8.78
C ALA A 9 -5.99 3.24 -8.98
N MET A 10 -5.54 2.05 -9.39
CA MET A 10 -4.12 1.82 -9.64
C MET A 10 -3.60 2.69 -10.77
N LYS A 11 -4.39 2.84 -11.85
CA LYS A 11 -4.02 3.73 -12.96
C LYS A 11 -3.89 5.17 -12.49
N TYR A 12 -4.81 5.61 -11.65
CA TYR A 12 -4.77 6.95 -11.07
C TYR A 12 -3.50 7.14 -10.25
N TYR A 13 -3.19 6.18 -9.38
CA TYR A 13 -1.99 6.27 -8.55
C TYR A 13 -0.71 6.20 -9.38
N ASP A 14 -0.70 5.38 -10.44
CA ASP A 14 0.47 5.33 -11.33
C ASP A 14 0.76 6.71 -11.94
N LYS A 15 -0.27 7.46 -12.32
CA LYS A 15 -0.11 8.82 -12.82
C LYS A 15 0.35 9.76 -11.73
N LEU A 16 -0.22 9.65 -10.54
CA LEU A 16 0.10 10.49 -9.40
C LEU A 16 1.56 10.28 -8.97
N LEU A 17 2.02 9.03 -8.96
CA LEU A 17 3.37 8.67 -8.57
C LEU A 17 4.42 9.14 -9.58
N ALA A 18 4.02 9.46 -10.80
CA ALA A 18 4.92 10.00 -11.80
C ALA A 18 5.21 11.48 -11.61
N SER A 19 4.42 12.17 -10.77
CA SER A 19 4.65 13.58 -10.43
C SER A 19 5.38 13.68 -9.09
N LYS A 20 4.87 14.42 -8.11
CA LYS A 20 5.51 14.53 -6.80
C LYS A 20 4.67 13.83 -5.74
N PRO A 21 4.80 12.52 -5.60
CA PRO A 21 3.96 11.78 -4.67
C PRO A 21 4.38 12.01 -3.22
N LEU A 22 3.39 11.94 -2.34
CA LEU A 22 3.61 11.98 -0.90
C LEU A 22 3.67 10.54 -0.35
N ALA A 23 4.12 10.40 0.91
CA ALA A 23 4.16 9.09 1.56
C ALA A 23 2.79 8.41 1.53
N THR A 24 1.72 9.16 1.78
CA THR A 24 0.35 8.61 1.74
C THR A 24 -0.06 8.15 0.35
N ASP A 25 0.45 8.78 -0.70
CA ASP A 25 0.17 8.35 -2.07
C ASP A 25 0.77 6.98 -2.35
N TYR A 26 2.01 6.77 -1.95
CA TYR A 26 2.65 5.46 -2.06
C TYR A 26 1.93 4.42 -1.21
N LEU A 27 1.54 4.78 0.00
CA LEU A 27 0.84 3.87 0.90
C LEU A 27 -0.48 3.41 0.30
N ASN A 28 -1.30 4.34 -0.18
CA ASN A 28 -2.59 4.03 -0.78
C ASN A 28 -2.43 3.20 -2.06
N ALA A 29 -1.46 3.53 -2.89
CA ALA A 29 -1.15 2.75 -4.08
C ALA A 29 -0.74 1.33 -3.71
N GLY A 30 0.03 1.18 -2.65
CA GLY A 30 0.41 -0.13 -2.13
C GLY A 30 -0.80 -0.96 -1.69
N HIS A 31 -1.74 -0.33 -1.00
CA HIS A 31 -2.98 -1.01 -0.59
C HIS A 31 -3.75 -1.51 -1.81
N VAL A 32 -3.90 -0.69 -2.84
CA VAL A 32 -4.61 -1.08 -4.06
C VAL A 32 -3.89 -2.24 -4.75
N ALA A 33 -2.57 -2.16 -4.89
CA ALA A 33 -1.78 -3.22 -5.51
C ALA A 33 -1.93 -4.54 -4.75
N TRP A 34 -1.92 -4.49 -3.42
CA TRP A 34 -2.06 -5.67 -2.58
C TRP A 34 -3.44 -6.31 -2.76
N VAL A 35 -4.51 -5.51 -2.73
CA VAL A 35 -5.86 -6.01 -2.93
C VAL A 35 -6.02 -6.64 -4.31
N LEU A 36 -5.33 -6.12 -5.31
CA LEU A 36 -5.31 -6.70 -6.66
C LEU A 36 -4.47 -7.97 -6.76
N GLY A 37 -3.78 -8.36 -5.69
CA GLY A 37 -2.94 -9.55 -5.67
C GLY A 37 -1.52 -9.34 -6.15
N ASN A 38 -1.12 -8.11 -6.43
CA ASN A 38 0.23 -7.79 -6.89
C ASN A 38 1.13 -7.48 -5.68
N ILE A 39 1.55 -8.54 -5.01
CA ILE A 39 2.27 -8.44 -3.74
C ILE A 39 3.62 -7.76 -3.90
N GLU A 40 4.37 -8.07 -4.96
CA GLU A 40 5.68 -7.46 -5.18
C GLU A 40 5.58 -5.95 -5.41
N LYS A 41 4.60 -5.53 -6.21
CA LYS A 41 4.36 -4.11 -6.44
C LYS A 41 3.95 -3.41 -5.15
N ALA A 42 3.08 -4.05 -4.36
CA ALA A 42 2.65 -3.51 -3.09
C ALA A 42 3.83 -3.31 -2.14
N ALA A 43 4.71 -4.31 -2.02
CA ALA A 43 5.88 -4.21 -1.16
C ALA A 43 6.81 -3.07 -1.61
N GLY A 44 7.01 -2.92 -2.91
CA GLY A 44 7.82 -1.83 -3.45
C GLY A 44 7.25 -0.46 -3.14
N LEU A 45 5.94 -0.31 -3.28
CA LEU A 45 5.24 0.95 -2.99
C LEU A 45 5.29 1.26 -1.49
N TYR A 46 5.10 0.26 -0.63
CA TYR A 46 5.21 0.46 0.81
C TYR A 46 6.65 0.85 1.21
N GLY A 47 7.65 0.25 0.57
CA GLY A 47 9.04 0.63 0.81
C GLY A 47 9.30 2.10 0.50
N LYS A 48 8.73 2.59 -0.61
CA LYS A 48 8.84 4.00 -0.97
C LYS A 48 8.08 4.89 0.01
N ALA A 49 6.90 4.43 0.48
CA ALA A 49 6.13 5.16 1.48
C ALA A 49 6.93 5.29 2.78
N MET A 50 7.62 4.24 3.18
CA MET A 50 8.47 4.26 4.36
C MET A 50 9.60 5.29 4.20
N ALA A 51 10.26 5.29 3.05
CA ALA A 51 11.33 6.24 2.78
C ALA A 51 10.83 7.68 2.82
N GLU A 52 9.67 7.94 2.22
CA GLU A 52 9.09 9.29 2.18
C GLU A 52 8.57 9.76 3.54
N SER A 53 8.15 8.83 4.40
CA SER A 53 7.65 9.18 5.73
C SER A 53 8.77 9.54 6.71
N GLY A 54 10.01 9.23 6.36
CA GLY A 54 11.18 9.59 7.14
C GLY A 54 11.61 8.58 8.17
N SER A 55 10.74 7.67 8.59
CA SER A 55 11.09 6.62 9.54
C SER A 55 10.10 5.46 9.44
N LYS A 56 10.53 4.30 9.91
CA LYS A 56 9.68 3.12 9.98
C LYS A 56 8.49 3.35 10.90
N ASP A 57 8.71 4.00 12.03
CA ASP A 57 7.65 4.26 13.01
C ASP A 57 6.56 5.16 12.41
N ALA A 58 6.95 6.21 11.68
CA ALA A 58 6.00 7.08 11.02
C ALA A 58 5.18 6.32 9.96
N PHE A 59 5.85 5.45 9.20
CA PHE A 59 5.17 4.62 8.22
C PHE A 59 4.18 3.67 8.89
N LEU A 60 4.57 3.00 9.96
CA LEU A 60 3.70 2.06 10.66
C LEU A 60 2.48 2.76 11.27
N ASP A 61 2.64 3.98 11.74
CA ASP A 61 1.53 4.78 12.24
C ASP A 61 0.46 4.99 11.16
N ILE A 62 0.89 5.39 9.97
CA ILE A 62 -0.02 5.61 8.84
C ILE A 62 -0.65 4.29 8.40
N PHE A 63 0.17 3.24 8.33
CA PHE A 63 -0.30 1.92 7.91
C PHE A 63 -1.36 1.36 8.86
N ASP A 64 -1.15 1.50 10.16
CA ASP A 64 -2.08 0.98 11.17
C ASP A 64 -3.46 1.61 11.06
N ARG A 65 -3.55 2.87 10.64
CA ARG A 65 -4.84 3.53 10.45
C ARG A 65 -5.69 2.84 9.39
N ASP A 66 -5.04 2.23 8.41
CA ASP A 66 -5.72 1.59 7.28
C ASP A 66 -5.85 0.08 7.44
N ARG A 67 -5.34 -0.48 8.53
CA ARG A 67 -5.35 -1.93 8.74
C ARG A 67 -6.74 -2.53 8.63
N ASN A 68 -7.73 -1.93 9.29
CA ASN A 68 -9.11 -2.42 9.26
C ASN A 68 -9.69 -2.39 7.84
N SER A 69 -9.34 -1.37 7.07
CA SER A 69 -9.78 -1.27 5.68
C SER A 69 -9.24 -2.41 4.83
N LEU A 70 -7.97 -2.76 5.04
CA LEU A 70 -7.34 -3.88 4.33
C LEU A 70 -8.05 -5.20 4.66
N LEU A 71 -8.34 -5.42 5.93
CA LEU A 71 -9.05 -6.64 6.35
C LEU A 71 -10.44 -6.73 5.72
N LYS A 72 -11.14 -5.61 5.63
CA LYS A 72 -12.47 -5.57 4.99
C LYS A 72 -12.40 -5.86 3.48
N GLN A 73 -11.27 -5.56 2.85
CA GLN A 73 -11.10 -5.78 1.42
C GLN A 73 -10.55 -7.17 1.09
N GLY A 74 -10.40 -8.03 2.09
CA GLY A 74 -10.04 -9.42 1.88
C GLY A 74 -8.60 -9.78 2.18
N ILE A 75 -7.80 -8.83 2.67
CA ILE A 75 -6.43 -9.14 3.09
C ILE A 75 -6.48 -9.91 4.39
N ALA A 76 -5.83 -11.08 4.44
CA ALA A 76 -5.80 -11.89 5.64
C ALA A 76 -4.93 -11.24 6.72
N ALA A 77 -5.40 -11.30 7.98
CA ALA A 77 -4.68 -10.68 9.09
C ALA A 77 -3.26 -11.23 9.24
N GLU A 78 -3.05 -12.53 9.00
CA GLU A 78 -1.74 -13.15 9.12
C GLU A 78 -0.78 -12.77 7.98
N GLU A 79 -1.27 -12.19 6.90
CA GLU A 79 -0.43 -11.70 5.82
C GLU A 79 0.18 -10.34 6.10
N ILE A 80 -0.41 -9.57 7.02
CA ILE A 80 0.06 -8.22 7.33
C ILE A 80 1.49 -8.23 7.88
N PRO A 81 1.83 -9.04 8.89
CA PRO A 81 3.23 -9.08 9.36
C PRO A 81 4.20 -9.58 8.29
N LEU A 82 3.76 -10.48 7.41
CA LEU A 82 4.60 -10.96 6.31
C LEU A 82 4.91 -9.85 5.33
N MET A 83 3.92 -9.03 4.99
CA MET A 83 4.13 -7.87 4.11
C MET A 83 5.09 -6.88 4.76
N LEU A 84 4.94 -6.60 6.05
CA LEU A 84 5.82 -5.68 6.75
C LEU A 84 7.26 -6.19 6.78
N ASP A 85 7.45 -7.51 6.89
CA ASP A 85 8.79 -8.11 6.82
C ASP A 85 9.43 -7.92 5.45
N MET A 86 8.63 -7.96 4.39
CA MET A 86 9.13 -7.79 3.02
C MET A 86 9.68 -6.39 2.75
N ILE A 87 9.18 -5.38 3.45
CA ILE A 87 9.58 -4.00 3.21
C ILE A 87 10.66 -3.51 4.17
N GLU A 88 11.03 -4.33 5.11
CA GLU A 88 12.17 -4.06 5.98
C GLU A 88 13.46 -4.46 5.31
#